data_0de24c464a0abe94c31adbef6a3c66c1
#
_entry.id   0de24c464a0abe94c31adbef6a3c66c1
#
_cell.length_a   1.000
_cell.length_b   1.000
_cell.length_c   1.000
_cell.angle_alpha   90.00
_cell.angle_beta   90.00
_cell.angle_gamma   90.00
#
_symmetry.space_group_name_H-M   'P 1'
#
loop_
_entity.id
_entity.type
_entity.pdbx_description
1 polymer ?
#
loop_
_entity_poly.entity_id
_entity_poly.type
_entity_poly.pdbx_seq_one_letter_code
_entity_poly.pdbx_strand_id
1 'polypeptide(L)'
;HLVALVDVYLGTGLPDDPDTLFTTTPTPEVAVPEKEPDLEKLKRESGNGDALIGKNVIEICRRADTVFLALHGAMGENGQLQATLDCFGIKYTGSGYIGSLLAMDKDITKKLLVGGGIPTPESLTFTKADYSEAELLEKIGLPCVVKPCSGGSSVGVSIVKTEKELSAAMSAAFAFEDRVLVEKKVTGREMTVGILCGKPLPPVEIIPKSGFYDYKNKYQSGMTDEICPPDITEEENTVLAETALKVAGALRLGTYC
;
A
#
# COMPACT_ATOMS: atom_id res chain seq x y z
N HIS A 1 2.50 -0.75 28.43
CA HIS A 1 1.30 -1.26 27.75
C HIS A 1 1.34 -2.79 27.71
N LEU A 2 0.18 -3.42 27.75
CA LEU A 2 0.03 -4.86 27.48
C LEU A 2 -0.28 -5.04 26.00
N VAL A 3 0.35 -6.02 25.36
CA VAL A 3 0.22 -6.27 23.91
C VAL A 3 -0.11 -7.73 23.67
N ALA A 4 -1.11 -7.99 22.83
CA ALA A 4 -1.37 -9.31 22.24
C ALA A 4 -0.95 -9.26 20.76
N LEU A 5 -0.05 -10.14 20.34
CA LEU A 5 0.31 -10.30 18.93
C LEU A 5 -0.59 -11.34 18.29
N VAL A 6 -1.25 -10.99 17.20
CA VAL A 6 -2.23 -11.86 16.54
C VAL A 6 -1.96 -11.88 15.03
N ASP A 7 -1.81 -13.08 14.47
CA ASP A 7 -1.83 -13.29 13.03
C ASP A 7 -3.27 -13.20 12.54
N VAL A 8 -3.54 -12.29 11.62
CA VAL A 8 -4.91 -12.04 11.14
C VAL A 8 -5.47 -13.21 10.35
N TYR A 9 -4.65 -13.91 9.57
CA TYR A 9 -5.10 -15.03 8.73
C TYR A 9 -5.14 -16.35 9.52
N LEU A 10 -4.08 -16.67 10.26
CA LEU A 10 -4.02 -17.91 11.01
C LEU A 10 -4.92 -17.87 12.26
N GLY A 11 -5.14 -16.68 12.80
CA GLY A 11 -5.85 -16.51 14.06
C GLY A 11 -5.05 -17.06 15.25
N THR A 12 -5.75 -17.35 16.31
CA THR A 12 -5.13 -17.97 17.51
C THR A 12 -6.14 -18.77 18.33
N GLY A 13 -5.63 -19.65 19.19
CA GLY A 13 -6.43 -20.28 20.24
C GLY A 13 -6.83 -19.24 21.30
N LEU A 14 -8.01 -19.41 21.91
CA LEU A 14 -8.38 -18.68 23.12
C LEU A 14 -8.06 -19.56 24.33
N PRO A 15 -7.25 -19.09 25.29
CA PRO A 15 -7.13 -19.71 26.60
C PRO A 15 -8.42 -19.52 27.40
N ASP A 16 -8.56 -20.22 28.54
CA ASP A 16 -9.72 -20.09 29.43
C ASP A 16 -9.93 -18.64 29.88
N ASP A 17 -8.82 -17.92 30.11
CA ASP A 17 -8.81 -16.48 30.32
C ASP A 17 -8.09 -15.78 29.15
N PRO A 18 -8.81 -15.22 28.16
CA PRO A 18 -8.22 -14.55 27.02
C PRO A 18 -7.39 -13.31 27.34
N ASP A 19 -7.58 -12.71 28.50
CA ASP A 19 -6.80 -11.50 28.89
C ASP A 19 -5.33 -11.86 29.16
N THR A 20 -5.00 -13.13 29.39
CA THR A 20 -3.63 -13.63 29.51
C THR A 20 -2.82 -13.56 28.21
N LEU A 21 -3.47 -13.34 27.06
CA LEU A 21 -2.79 -13.10 25.78
C LEU A 21 -2.10 -11.73 25.75
N PHE A 22 -2.56 -10.77 26.59
CA PHE A 22 -1.98 -9.44 26.67
C PHE A 22 -0.83 -9.44 27.66
N THR A 23 0.39 -9.20 27.17
CA THR A 23 1.60 -9.31 27.97
C THR A 23 2.55 -8.14 27.71
N THR A 24 3.44 -7.89 28.67
CA THR A 24 4.62 -7.02 28.51
C THR A 24 5.85 -7.80 28.04
N THR A 25 5.77 -9.13 27.99
CA THR A 25 6.90 -9.97 27.57
C THR A 25 7.16 -9.77 26.08
N PRO A 26 8.40 -9.44 25.67
CA PRO A 26 8.73 -9.37 24.27
C PRO A 26 8.43 -10.71 23.56
N THR A 27 7.85 -10.62 22.38
CA THR A 27 7.70 -11.79 21.52
C THR A 27 9.08 -12.28 21.11
N PRO A 28 9.35 -13.59 21.11
CA PRO A 28 10.59 -14.12 20.57
C PRO A 28 10.82 -13.63 19.13
N GLU A 29 12.07 -13.36 18.79
CA GLU A 29 12.45 -13.04 17.42
C GLU A 29 12.01 -14.16 16.48
N VAL A 30 11.17 -13.84 15.51
CA VAL A 30 10.72 -14.78 14.49
C VAL A 30 11.57 -14.57 13.25
N ALA A 31 12.36 -15.56 12.89
CA ALA A 31 13.11 -15.51 11.64
C ALA A 31 12.14 -15.61 10.46
N VAL A 32 12.23 -14.63 9.55
CA VAL A 32 11.50 -14.70 8.29
C VAL A 32 12.15 -15.78 7.41
N PRO A 33 11.39 -16.78 6.93
CA PRO A 33 11.95 -17.84 6.11
C PRO A 33 12.45 -17.28 4.77
N GLU A 34 13.53 -17.87 4.23
CA GLU A 34 14.09 -17.46 2.92
C GLU A 34 13.15 -17.76 1.74
N LYS A 35 12.22 -18.69 1.93
CA LYS A 35 11.27 -19.11 0.90
C LYS A 35 9.87 -18.70 1.29
N GLU A 36 9.11 -18.30 0.30
CA GLU A 36 7.67 -18.07 0.45
C GLU A 36 6.98 -19.32 1.03
N PRO A 37 6.10 -19.15 2.02
CA PRO A 37 5.33 -20.26 2.57
C PRO A 37 4.39 -20.85 1.52
N ASP A 38 4.14 -22.15 1.60
CA ASP A 38 3.13 -22.83 0.79
C ASP A 38 1.73 -22.36 1.21
N LEU A 39 1.20 -21.37 0.49
CA LEU A 39 -0.08 -20.73 0.79
C LEU A 39 -1.25 -21.72 0.69
N GLU A 40 -1.21 -22.68 -0.24
CA GLU A 40 -2.24 -23.71 -0.38
C GLU A 40 -2.24 -24.67 0.81
N LYS A 41 -1.06 -25.01 1.31
CA LYS A 41 -0.92 -25.80 2.54
C LYS A 41 -1.45 -25.04 3.74
N LEU A 42 -1.05 -23.78 3.92
CA LEU A 42 -1.55 -22.93 5.00
C LEU A 42 -3.07 -22.75 4.94
N LYS A 43 -3.64 -22.57 3.78
CA LYS A 43 -5.09 -22.47 3.57
C LYS A 43 -5.82 -23.75 4.02
N ARG A 44 -5.28 -24.90 3.67
CA ARG A 44 -5.83 -26.20 4.10
C ARG A 44 -5.71 -26.41 5.61
N GLU A 45 -4.55 -26.09 6.19
CA GLU A 45 -4.26 -26.34 7.60
C GLU A 45 -4.93 -25.34 8.55
N SER A 46 -5.16 -24.09 8.13
CA SER A 46 -5.83 -23.08 8.93
C SER A 46 -7.31 -23.40 9.20
N GLY A 47 -7.93 -24.16 8.31
CA GLY A 47 -9.36 -24.43 8.37
C GLY A 47 -10.27 -23.22 8.09
N ASN A 48 -9.70 -22.10 7.64
CA ASN A 48 -10.44 -20.86 7.39
C ASN A 48 -11.22 -20.85 6.07
N GLY A 49 -11.00 -21.84 5.18
CA GLY A 49 -11.61 -21.87 3.86
C GLY A 49 -11.22 -20.61 3.06
N ASP A 50 -12.20 -19.83 2.61
CA ASP A 50 -11.99 -18.58 1.90
C ASP A 50 -12.02 -17.33 2.80
N ALA A 51 -12.17 -17.51 4.13
CA ALA A 51 -12.15 -16.39 5.06
C ALA A 51 -10.73 -15.81 5.19
N LEU A 52 -10.64 -14.49 5.13
CA LEU A 52 -9.38 -13.74 5.27
C LEU A 52 -9.01 -13.46 6.74
N ILE A 53 -9.96 -13.65 7.65
CA ILE A 53 -9.78 -13.41 9.08
C ILE A 53 -9.92 -14.75 9.80
N GLY A 54 -8.88 -15.12 10.50
CA GLY A 54 -8.76 -16.38 11.23
C GLY A 54 -9.59 -16.42 12.51
N LYS A 55 -9.61 -17.62 13.11
CA LYS A 55 -10.37 -17.89 14.33
C LYS A 55 -9.94 -16.96 15.46
N ASN A 56 -10.92 -16.42 16.19
CA ASN A 56 -10.77 -15.60 17.39
C ASN A 56 -10.11 -14.23 17.24
N VAL A 57 -9.68 -13.83 16.03
CA VAL A 57 -9.04 -12.52 15.79
C VAL A 57 -9.95 -11.37 16.28
N ILE A 58 -11.21 -11.36 15.86
CA ILE A 58 -12.15 -10.29 16.25
C ILE A 58 -12.42 -10.30 17.76
N GLU A 59 -12.49 -11.49 18.38
CA GLU A 59 -12.71 -11.59 19.83
C GLU A 59 -11.56 -10.97 20.63
N ILE A 60 -10.32 -11.21 20.19
CA ILE A 60 -9.15 -10.61 20.84
C ILE A 60 -9.09 -9.11 20.57
N CYS A 61 -9.34 -8.68 19.33
CA CYS A 61 -9.38 -7.26 19.00
C CYS A 61 -10.41 -6.47 19.83
N ARG A 62 -11.53 -7.07 20.17
CA ARG A 62 -12.55 -6.46 21.04
C ARG A 62 -12.10 -6.21 22.48
N ARG A 63 -11.09 -6.94 22.94
CA ARG A 63 -10.53 -6.81 24.30
C ARG A 63 -9.43 -5.76 24.40
N ALA A 64 -8.91 -5.31 23.26
CA ALA A 64 -7.89 -4.28 23.20
C ALA A 64 -8.50 -2.87 23.29
N ASP A 65 -7.83 -1.95 23.95
CA ASP A 65 -8.18 -0.52 23.90
C ASP A 65 -8.03 0.05 22.48
N THR A 66 -7.06 -0.46 21.73
CA THR A 66 -6.77 -0.09 20.34
C THR A 66 -6.01 -1.22 19.63
N VAL A 67 -6.35 -1.46 18.38
CA VAL A 67 -5.66 -2.41 17.51
C VAL A 67 -4.63 -1.66 16.66
N PHE A 68 -3.37 -2.04 16.74
CA PHE A 68 -2.32 -1.54 15.85
C PHE A 68 -2.25 -2.44 14.61
N LEU A 69 -2.55 -1.86 13.45
CA LEU A 69 -2.55 -2.58 12.17
C LEU A 69 -1.13 -2.57 11.58
N ALA A 70 -0.39 -3.67 11.76
CA ALA A 70 0.97 -3.86 11.24
C ALA A 70 0.95 -4.81 10.02
N LEU A 71 0.08 -4.53 9.05
CA LEU A 71 -0.13 -5.35 7.87
C LEU A 71 0.30 -4.62 6.60
N HIS A 72 0.67 -5.38 5.57
CA HIS A 72 0.99 -4.88 4.25
C HIS A 72 0.06 -5.51 3.20
N GLY A 73 -0.28 -4.73 2.16
CA GLY A 73 -1.05 -5.19 1.02
C GLY A 73 -2.55 -5.35 1.29
N ALA A 74 -3.18 -6.16 0.43
CA ALA A 74 -4.63 -6.40 0.45
C ALA A 74 -5.11 -6.88 1.83
N MET A 75 -6.36 -6.56 2.13
CA MET A 75 -7.08 -6.64 3.38
C MET A 75 -6.55 -5.65 4.45
N GLY A 76 -5.24 -5.60 4.72
CA GLY A 76 -4.65 -4.71 5.73
C GLY A 76 -4.67 -3.23 5.31
N GLU A 77 -4.48 -2.93 4.01
CA GLU A 77 -4.35 -1.57 3.48
C GLU A 77 -5.48 -1.14 2.54
N ASN A 78 -6.35 -2.06 2.09
CA ASN A 78 -7.41 -1.76 1.13
C ASN A 78 -8.79 -1.44 1.74
N GLY A 79 -8.87 -1.27 3.06
CA GLY A 79 -10.10 -0.92 3.75
C GLY A 79 -10.96 -2.10 4.22
N GLN A 80 -10.69 -3.33 3.80
CA GLN A 80 -11.51 -4.49 4.18
C GLN A 80 -11.45 -4.78 5.69
N LEU A 81 -10.26 -4.81 6.26
CA LEU A 81 -10.09 -5.04 7.70
C LEU A 81 -10.61 -3.86 8.50
N GLN A 82 -10.34 -2.63 8.06
CA GLN A 82 -10.84 -1.42 8.68
C GLN A 82 -12.37 -1.42 8.75
N ALA A 83 -13.05 -1.70 7.63
CA ALA A 83 -14.52 -1.81 7.59
C ALA A 83 -15.04 -2.92 8.52
N THR A 84 -14.34 -4.04 8.61
CA THR A 84 -14.70 -5.13 9.52
C THR A 84 -14.60 -4.67 10.98
N LEU A 85 -13.49 -4.04 11.36
CA LEU A 85 -13.30 -3.54 12.73
C LEU A 85 -14.33 -2.45 13.08
N ASP A 86 -14.64 -1.54 12.12
CA ASP A 86 -15.69 -0.54 12.28
C ASP A 86 -17.06 -1.18 12.57
N CYS A 87 -17.43 -2.25 11.84
CA CYS A 87 -18.69 -2.97 12.08
C CYS A 87 -18.77 -3.58 13.49
N PHE A 88 -17.64 -3.90 14.10
CA PHE A 88 -17.58 -4.41 15.47
C PHE A 88 -17.33 -3.32 16.53
N GLY A 89 -17.22 -2.05 16.14
CA GLY A 89 -16.93 -0.95 17.06
C GLY A 89 -15.52 -0.99 17.65
N ILE A 90 -14.58 -1.64 16.98
CA ILE A 90 -13.19 -1.81 17.43
C ILE A 90 -12.35 -0.65 16.95
N LYS A 91 -11.62 0.00 17.86
CA LYS A 91 -10.70 1.08 17.53
C LYS A 91 -9.40 0.53 16.96
N TYR A 92 -8.90 1.17 15.91
CA TYR A 92 -7.63 0.80 15.28
C TYR A 92 -6.83 2.03 14.84
N THR A 93 -5.57 1.82 14.50
CA THR A 93 -4.66 2.87 14.05
C THR A 93 -4.70 3.03 12.53
N GLY A 94 -4.37 4.24 12.03
CA GLY A 94 -4.25 4.54 10.61
C GLY A 94 -5.48 5.20 10.00
N SER A 95 -5.61 5.05 8.69
CA SER A 95 -6.75 5.58 7.92
C SER A 95 -7.95 4.64 8.01
N GLY A 96 -9.14 5.22 8.00
CA GLY A 96 -10.39 4.46 7.96
C GLY A 96 -10.62 3.76 6.61
N TYR A 97 -11.64 2.89 6.53
CA TYR A 97 -11.89 2.01 5.38
C TYR A 97 -12.04 2.78 4.05
N ILE A 98 -12.71 3.95 4.05
CA ILE A 98 -12.89 4.74 2.83
C ILE A 98 -11.54 5.23 2.32
N GLY A 99 -10.73 5.86 3.18
CA GLY A 99 -9.43 6.39 2.78
C GLY A 99 -8.48 5.29 2.30
N SER A 100 -8.43 4.18 3.01
CA SER A 100 -7.62 3.02 2.63
C SER A 100 -8.03 2.46 1.26
N LEU A 101 -9.34 2.28 1.00
CA LEU A 101 -9.84 1.80 -0.28
C LEU A 101 -9.49 2.76 -1.43
N LEU A 102 -9.75 4.06 -1.24
CA LEU A 102 -9.51 5.08 -2.26
C LEU A 102 -8.02 5.19 -2.61
N ALA A 103 -7.14 5.12 -1.60
CA ALA A 103 -5.70 5.24 -1.79
C ALA A 103 -5.07 3.98 -2.41
N MET A 104 -5.63 2.81 -2.14
CA MET A 104 -5.10 1.55 -2.67
C MET A 104 -5.40 1.38 -4.16
N ASP A 105 -6.52 1.87 -4.67
CA ASP A 105 -6.88 1.84 -6.10
C ASP A 105 -6.31 3.07 -6.82
N LYS A 106 -5.25 2.87 -7.61
CA LYS A 106 -4.54 3.96 -8.31
C LYS A 106 -5.41 4.68 -9.35
N ASP A 107 -6.33 3.98 -9.99
CA ASP A 107 -7.25 4.57 -10.96
C ASP A 107 -8.26 5.51 -10.26
N ILE A 108 -8.85 5.06 -9.17
CA ILE A 108 -9.74 5.89 -8.36
C ILE A 108 -8.98 7.07 -7.76
N THR A 109 -7.80 6.82 -7.16
CA THR A 109 -6.91 7.86 -6.65
C THR A 109 -6.71 8.96 -7.70
N LYS A 110 -6.24 8.60 -8.90
CA LYS A 110 -5.93 9.58 -9.95
C LYS A 110 -7.17 10.35 -10.39
N LYS A 111 -8.33 9.70 -10.54
CA LYS A 111 -9.59 10.38 -10.87
C LYS A 111 -9.97 11.42 -9.81
N LEU A 112 -9.81 11.10 -8.54
CA LEU A 112 -10.08 12.03 -7.44
C LEU A 112 -9.08 13.19 -7.41
N LEU A 113 -7.78 12.92 -7.65
CA LEU A 113 -6.75 13.95 -7.70
C LEU A 113 -7.00 14.91 -8.87
N VAL A 114 -7.27 14.41 -10.07
CA VAL A 114 -7.61 15.22 -11.26
C VAL A 114 -8.87 16.07 -10.99
N GLY A 115 -9.93 15.45 -10.45
CA GLY A 115 -11.16 16.15 -10.07
C GLY A 115 -10.94 17.24 -9.02
N GLY A 116 -9.96 17.07 -8.14
CA GLY A 116 -9.54 18.05 -7.13
C GLY A 116 -8.50 19.07 -7.61
N GLY A 117 -8.11 19.05 -8.90
CA GLY A 117 -7.06 19.93 -9.44
C GLY A 117 -5.67 19.66 -8.87
N ILE A 118 -5.42 18.46 -8.36
CA ILE A 118 -4.12 18.04 -7.79
C ILE A 118 -3.29 17.43 -8.93
N PRO A 119 -2.06 17.90 -9.17
CA PRO A 119 -1.22 17.40 -10.25
C PRO A 119 -0.93 15.90 -10.10
N THR A 120 -1.12 15.16 -11.18
CA THR A 120 -0.76 13.74 -11.31
C THR A 120 -0.42 13.45 -12.77
N PRO A 121 0.46 12.50 -13.10
CA PRO A 121 0.76 12.16 -14.49
C PRO A 121 -0.49 11.77 -15.26
N GLU A 122 -0.58 12.13 -16.54
CA GLU A 122 -1.64 11.62 -17.42
C GLU A 122 -1.61 10.10 -17.46
N SER A 123 -2.79 9.48 -17.43
CA SER A 123 -2.90 8.03 -17.37
C SER A 123 -4.14 7.49 -18.06
N LEU A 124 -4.07 6.24 -18.47
CA LEU A 124 -5.18 5.41 -18.93
C LEU A 124 -5.24 4.15 -18.09
N THR A 125 -6.44 3.60 -17.94
CA THR A 125 -6.66 2.31 -17.30
C THR A 125 -7.29 1.38 -18.32
N PHE A 126 -6.74 0.17 -18.44
CA PHE A 126 -7.22 -0.87 -19.35
C PHE A 126 -7.59 -2.14 -18.59
N THR A 127 -8.56 -2.84 -19.14
CA THR A 127 -8.78 -4.26 -18.86
C THR A 127 -8.20 -5.11 -19.99
N LYS A 128 -8.10 -6.44 -19.81
CA LYS A 128 -7.68 -7.33 -20.89
C LYS A 128 -8.60 -7.24 -22.12
N ALA A 129 -9.88 -6.90 -21.89
CA ALA A 129 -10.89 -6.88 -22.94
C ALA A 129 -10.85 -5.61 -23.80
N ASP A 130 -10.43 -4.47 -23.21
CA ASP A 130 -10.45 -3.16 -23.88
C ASP A 130 -9.06 -2.58 -24.16
N TYR A 131 -7.99 -3.34 -23.89
CA TYR A 131 -6.63 -2.89 -24.13
C TYR A 131 -6.38 -2.55 -25.61
N SER A 132 -5.93 -1.34 -25.85
CA SER A 132 -5.54 -0.83 -27.18
C SER A 132 -4.15 -0.18 -27.10
N GLU A 133 -3.17 -0.84 -27.72
CA GLU A 133 -1.81 -0.31 -27.82
C GLU A 133 -1.78 1.02 -28.60
N ALA A 134 -2.57 1.13 -29.65
CA ALA A 134 -2.66 2.36 -30.45
C ALA A 134 -3.17 3.54 -29.62
N GLU A 135 -4.22 3.33 -28.83
CA GLU A 135 -4.75 4.36 -27.93
C GLU A 135 -3.74 4.76 -26.86
N LEU A 136 -3.04 3.77 -26.29
CA LEU A 136 -1.99 4.02 -25.30
C LEU A 136 -0.87 4.89 -25.88
N LEU A 137 -0.37 4.53 -27.07
CA LEU A 137 0.72 5.28 -27.71
C LEU A 137 0.28 6.68 -28.13
N GLU A 138 -0.96 6.86 -28.57
CA GLU A 138 -1.51 8.16 -28.97
C GLU A 138 -1.66 9.10 -27.75
N LYS A 139 -2.23 8.60 -26.64
CA LYS A 139 -2.61 9.45 -25.49
C LYS A 139 -1.51 9.57 -24.45
N ILE A 140 -0.78 8.49 -24.16
CA ILE A 140 0.26 8.46 -23.14
C ILE A 140 1.65 8.59 -23.77
N GLY A 141 1.93 7.83 -24.82
CA GLY A 141 3.24 7.77 -25.47
C GLY A 141 4.30 7.08 -24.61
N LEU A 142 5.56 7.22 -25.05
CA LEU A 142 6.72 6.62 -24.38
C LEU A 142 7.73 7.73 -23.98
N PRO A 143 8.47 7.56 -22.90
CA PRO A 143 8.40 6.46 -21.94
C PRO A 143 7.17 6.51 -21.04
N CYS A 144 6.64 5.34 -20.67
CA CYS A 144 5.51 5.23 -19.77
C CYS A 144 5.79 4.24 -18.62
N VAL A 145 4.90 4.22 -17.61
CA VAL A 145 4.92 3.29 -16.50
C VAL A 145 3.65 2.46 -16.54
N VAL A 146 3.81 1.14 -16.60
CA VAL A 146 2.73 0.15 -16.56
C VAL A 146 2.68 -0.46 -15.17
N LYS A 147 1.49 -0.53 -14.56
CA LYS A 147 1.33 -1.05 -13.20
C LYS A 147 -0.08 -1.60 -12.93
N PRO A 148 -0.24 -2.59 -12.08
CA PRO A 148 -1.54 -2.99 -11.56
C PRO A 148 -2.25 -1.83 -10.87
N CYS A 149 -3.58 -1.72 -10.96
CA CYS A 149 -4.35 -0.63 -10.33
C CYS A 149 -4.30 -0.73 -8.81
N SER A 150 -4.40 -1.94 -8.25
CA SER A 150 -4.29 -2.20 -6.82
C SER A 150 -2.92 -2.78 -6.45
N GLY A 151 -2.69 -3.03 -5.18
CA GLY A 151 -1.41 -3.53 -4.69
C GLY A 151 -0.35 -2.42 -4.50
N GLY A 152 0.79 -2.83 -3.95
CA GLY A 152 1.87 -1.93 -3.54
C GLY A 152 3.26 -2.46 -3.86
N SER A 153 4.27 -1.87 -3.22
CA SER A 153 5.67 -2.33 -3.22
C SER A 153 6.31 -2.48 -4.60
N SER A 154 5.81 -1.76 -5.60
CA SER A 154 6.27 -1.82 -7.00
C SER A 154 6.14 -3.20 -7.65
N VAL A 155 5.32 -4.10 -7.08
CA VAL A 155 5.05 -5.41 -7.67
C VAL A 155 4.26 -5.24 -8.96
N GLY A 156 4.69 -5.89 -10.04
CA GLY A 156 4.06 -5.79 -11.36
C GLY A 156 4.27 -4.45 -12.08
N VAL A 157 5.14 -3.56 -11.56
CA VAL A 157 5.45 -2.26 -12.17
C VAL A 157 6.57 -2.41 -13.19
N SER A 158 6.36 -1.83 -14.38
CA SER A 158 7.34 -1.81 -15.46
C SER A 158 7.51 -0.39 -16.01
N ILE A 159 8.75 0.05 -16.21
CA ILE A 159 9.08 1.26 -16.96
C ILE A 159 9.35 0.87 -18.40
N VAL A 160 8.49 1.31 -19.30
CA VAL A 160 8.52 0.99 -20.75
C VAL A 160 9.12 2.15 -21.51
N LYS A 161 10.20 1.90 -22.24
CA LYS A 161 10.90 2.91 -23.05
C LYS A 161 10.66 2.74 -24.54
N THR A 162 10.33 1.54 -24.99
CA THR A 162 10.11 1.20 -26.40
C THR A 162 8.82 0.38 -26.57
N GLU A 163 8.21 0.46 -27.76
CA GLU A 163 7.01 -0.32 -28.09
C GLU A 163 7.22 -1.82 -27.93
N LYS A 164 8.44 -2.31 -28.21
CA LYS A 164 8.77 -3.74 -28.10
C LYS A 164 8.64 -4.27 -26.65
N GLU A 165 8.82 -3.41 -25.66
CA GLU A 165 8.71 -3.76 -24.23
C GLU A 165 7.25 -3.77 -23.75
N LEU A 166 6.34 -3.11 -24.48
CA LEU A 166 4.99 -2.81 -24.03
C LEU A 166 4.15 -4.07 -23.79
N SER A 167 4.15 -4.99 -24.78
CA SER A 167 3.40 -6.24 -24.66
C SER A 167 3.80 -7.10 -23.45
N ALA A 168 5.10 -7.19 -23.20
CA ALA A 168 5.62 -7.92 -22.03
C ALA A 168 5.23 -7.23 -20.71
N ALA A 169 5.32 -5.90 -20.64
CA ALA A 169 4.94 -5.11 -19.46
C ALA A 169 3.45 -5.23 -19.15
N MET A 170 2.58 -5.11 -20.17
CA MET A 170 1.13 -5.28 -20.01
C MET A 170 0.78 -6.70 -19.55
N SER A 171 1.40 -7.71 -20.17
CA SER A 171 1.18 -9.12 -19.78
C SER A 171 1.59 -9.38 -18.34
N ALA A 172 2.73 -8.84 -17.91
CA ALA A 172 3.21 -8.95 -16.53
C ALA A 172 2.24 -8.29 -15.53
N ALA A 173 1.76 -7.09 -15.82
CA ALA A 173 0.81 -6.39 -14.96
C ALA A 173 -0.56 -7.09 -14.91
N PHE A 174 -1.07 -7.57 -16.04
CA PHE A 174 -2.31 -8.36 -16.14
C PHE A 174 -2.24 -9.75 -15.47
N ALA A 175 -1.04 -10.23 -15.13
CA ALA A 175 -0.90 -11.45 -14.34
C ALA A 175 -1.29 -11.25 -12.88
N PHE A 176 -1.22 -10.01 -12.38
CA PHE A 176 -1.57 -9.68 -11.00
C PHE A 176 -3.04 -9.28 -10.84
N GLU A 177 -3.60 -8.56 -11.81
CA GLU A 177 -5.00 -8.14 -11.74
C GLU A 177 -5.57 -7.81 -13.14
N ASP A 178 -6.91 -7.77 -13.25
CA ASP A 178 -7.60 -7.52 -14.52
C ASP A 178 -7.58 -6.06 -14.98
N ARG A 179 -7.19 -5.12 -14.09
CA ARG A 179 -7.12 -3.68 -14.37
C ARG A 179 -5.68 -3.19 -14.27
N VAL A 180 -5.19 -2.60 -15.34
CA VAL A 180 -3.82 -2.09 -15.44
C VAL A 180 -3.85 -0.61 -15.76
N LEU A 181 -3.13 0.17 -14.97
CA LEU A 181 -2.93 1.59 -15.19
C LEU A 181 -1.62 1.83 -15.93
N VAL A 182 -1.68 2.65 -16.97
CA VAL A 182 -0.51 3.14 -17.71
C VAL A 182 -0.45 4.64 -17.59
N GLU A 183 0.69 5.19 -17.20
CA GLU A 183 0.86 6.62 -17.03
C GLU A 183 2.15 7.15 -17.66
N LYS A 184 2.20 8.44 -18.00
CA LYS A 184 3.43 9.10 -18.43
C LYS A 184 4.51 8.97 -17.37
N LYS A 185 5.72 8.58 -17.79
CA LYS A 185 6.86 8.57 -16.88
C LYS A 185 7.28 9.98 -16.52
N VAL A 186 7.29 10.29 -15.24
CA VAL A 186 7.85 11.53 -14.69
C VAL A 186 9.32 11.30 -14.33
N THR A 187 10.13 12.34 -14.49
CA THR A 187 11.55 12.35 -14.10
C THR A 187 11.77 13.48 -13.12
N GLY A 188 12.50 13.22 -12.06
CA GLY A 188 12.78 14.19 -11.01
C GLY A 188 13.27 13.52 -9.74
N ARG A 189 13.34 14.27 -8.66
CA ARG A 189 13.63 13.80 -7.32
C ARG A 189 12.37 13.12 -6.74
N GLU A 190 12.54 12.01 -6.07
CA GLU A 190 11.43 11.28 -5.44
C GLU A 190 11.31 11.70 -3.98
N MET A 191 10.15 12.23 -3.60
CA MET A 191 9.86 12.72 -2.26
C MET A 191 8.63 12.02 -1.70
N THR A 192 8.63 11.79 -0.38
CA THR A 192 7.43 11.39 0.37
C THR A 192 7.21 12.34 1.54
N VAL A 193 5.94 12.57 1.88
CA VAL A 193 5.54 13.41 3.02
C VAL A 193 4.55 12.63 3.86
N GLY A 194 4.96 12.29 5.07
CA GLY A 194 4.06 11.70 6.05
C GLY A 194 3.12 12.76 6.64
N ILE A 195 1.91 12.36 6.98
CA ILE A 195 0.96 13.20 7.68
C ILE A 195 0.59 12.53 9.00
N LEU A 196 0.64 13.29 10.10
CA LEU A 196 0.25 12.83 11.42
C LEU A 196 -0.76 13.79 12.04
N CYS A 197 -1.95 13.30 12.35
CA CYS A 197 -3.04 14.10 12.96
C CYS A 197 -3.31 15.40 12.18
N GLY A 198 -3.34 15.31 10.85
CA GLY A 198 -3.60 16.45 9.96
C GLY A 198 -2.44 17.43 9.80
N LYS A 199 -1.26 17.09 10.29
CA LYS A 199 -0.04 17.90 10.16
C LYS A 199 0.98 17.19 9.27
N PRO A 200 1.55 17.88 8.25
CA PRO A 200 2.61 17.31 7.44
C PRO A 200 3.89 17.18 8.29
N LEU A 201 4.57 16.07 8.13
CA LEU A 201 5.91 15.85 8.67
C LEU A 201 6.96 16.37 7.68
N PRO A 202 8.22 16.54 8.09
CA PRO A 202 9.28 16.88 7.17
C PRO A 202 9.32 15.89 5.99
N PRO A 203 9.49 16.37 4.75
CA PRO A 203 9.65 15.49 3.59
C PRO A 203 10.85 14.56 3.75
N VAL A 204 10.77 13.41 3.08
CA VAL A 204 11.91 12.49 2.96
C VAL A 204 12.22 12.31 1.47
N GLU A 205 13.46 12.54 1.08
CA GLU A 205 13.94 12.24 -0.26
C GLU A 205 14.36 10.78 -0.35
N ILE A 206 13.91 10.09 -1.41
CA ILE A 206 14.17 8.69 -1.68
C ILE A 206 15.13 8.61 -2.87
N ILE A 207 16.34 8.09 -2.63
CA ILE A 207 17.39 7.98 -3.65
C ILE A 207 17.82 6.52 -3.81
N PRO A 208 17.20 5.77 -4.76
CA PRO A 208 17.64 4.42 -5.07
C PRO A 208 19.06 4.43 -5.63
N LYS A 209 19.92 3.52 -5.15
CA LYS A 209 21.32 3.42 -5.63
C LYS A 209 21.44 2.85 -7.04
N SER A 210 20.37 2.22 -7.53
CA SER A 210 20.33 1.70 -8.90
C SER A 210 18.89 1.60 -9.40
N GLY A 211 18.67 1.87 -10.69
CA GLY A 211 17.37 1.68 -11.34
C GLY A 211 16.29 2.65 -10.86
N PHE A 212 15.18 2.13 -10.37
CA PHE A 212 14.08 2.86 -9.78
C PHE A 212 13.71 2.26 -8.41
N TYR A 213 12.83 2.88 -7.65
CA TYR A 213 12.42 2.43 -6.32
C TYR A 213 11.51 1.20 -6.40
N ASP A 214 12.12 0.08 -6.86
CA ASP A 214 11.48 -1.23 -6.99
C ASP A 214 11.44 -1.99 -5.66
N TYR A 215 10.91 -3.22 -5.67
CA TYR A 215 10.82 -4.07 -4.49
C TYR A 215 12.18 -4.30 -3.81
N LYS A 216 13.23 -4.53 -4.60
CA LYS A 216 14.59 -4.76 -4.09
C LYS A 216 15.13 -3.50 -3.41
N ASN A 217 15.00 -2.34 -4.06
CA ASN A 217 15.45 -1.06 -3.50
C ASN A 217 14.65 -0.64 -2.25
N LYS A 218 13.39 -1.08 -2.11
CA LYS A 218 12.56 -0.81 -0.93
C LYS A 218 12.97 -1.62 0.30
N TYR A 219 13.28 -2.89 0.13
CA TYR A 219 13.37 -3.83 1.25
C TYR A 219 14.77 -4.41 1.50
N GLN A 220 15.68 -4.32 0.55
CA GLN A 220 17.06 -4.74 0.78
C GLN A 220 17.86 -3.63 1.43
N SER A 221 18.40 -3.90 2.60
CA SER A 221 19.22 -2.94 3.36
C SER A 221 20.34 -2.33 2.52
N GLY A 222 20.49 -1.02 2.59
CA GLY A 222 21.56 -0.28 1.92
C GLY A 222 21.36 -0.03 0.43
N MET A 223 20.19 -0.38 -0.15
CA MET A 223 19.91 -0.16 -1.58
C MET A 223 19.29 1.20 -1.89
N THR A 224 18.84 1.91 -0.88
CA THR A 224 18.23 3.25 -1.00
C THR A 224 18.77 4.14 0.11
N ASP A 225 19.05 5.39 -0.21
CA ASP A 225 19.33 6.42 0.78
C ASP A 225 18.03 7.22 1.00
N GLU A 226 17.65 7.40 2.26
CA GLU A 226 16.50 8.18 2.70
C GLU A 226 16.99 9.37 3.48
N ILE A 227 16.78 10.57 2.94
CA ILE A 227 17.31 11.83 3.50
C ILE A 227 16.18 12.64 4.11
N CYS A 228 16.23 12.84 5.42
CA CYS A 228 15.25 13.62 6.16
C CYS A 228 15.94 14.58 7.14
N PRO A 229 15.71 15.90 7.06
CA PRO A 229 15.06 16.60 5.96
C PRO A 229 15.92 16.59 4.68
N PRO A 230 15.30 16.66 3.49
CA PRO A 230 16.04 16.75 2.22
C PRO A 230 16.62 18.15 2.01
N ASP A 231 17.60 18.25 1.13
CA ASP A 231 18.12 19.56 0.67
C ASP A 231 17.17 20.18 -0.37
N ILE A 232 16.21 20.95 0.11
CA ILE A 232 15.18 21.66 -0.67
C ILE A 232 14.98 23.08 -0.14
N THR A 233 14.43 23.95 -0.99
CA THR A 233 14.07 25.31 -0.58
C THR A 233 12.82 25.31 0.29
N GLU A 234 12.59 26.41 1.03
CA GLU A 234 11.37 26.61 1.83
C GLU A 234 10.10 26.63 0.97
N GLU A 235 10.21 27.13 -0.27
CA GLU A 235 9.12 27.12 -1.23
C GLU A 235 8.76 25.69 -1.67
N GLU A 236 9.75 24.87 -1.99
CA GLU A 236 9.56 23.44 -2.32
C GLU A 236 8.95 22.67 -1.12
N ASN A 237 9.46 22.91 0.08
CA ASN A 237 8.92 22.31 1.29
C ASN A 237 7.44 22.67 1.49
N THR A 238 7.09 23.94 1.28
CA THR A 238 5.71 24.43 1.40
C THR A 238 4.81 23.74 0.35
N VAL A 239 5.24 23.67 -0.91
CA VAL A 239 4.48 23.02 -2.00
C VAL A 239 4.26 21.54 -1.70
N LEU A 240 5.28 20.82 -1.23
CA LEU A 240 5.18 19.41 -0.85
C LEU A 240 4.17 19.21 0.28
N ALA A 241 4.28 20.00 1.36
CA ALA A 241 3.40 19.92 2.51
C ALA A 241 1.94 20.20 2.15
N GLU A 242 1.67 21.29 1.41
CA GLU A 242 0.33 21.65 0.96
C GLU A 242 -0.27 20.59 0.02
N THR A 243 0.55 20.07 -0.90
CA THR A 243 0.10 19.03 -1.83
C THR A 243 -0.26 17.75 -1.08
N ALA A 244 0.57 17.32 -0.12
CA ALA A 244 0.28 16.16 0.70
C ALA A 244 -1.04 16.32 1.48
N LEU A 245 -1.28 17.49 2.08
CA LEU A 245 -2.54 17.77 2.77
C LEU A 245 -3.75 17.76 1.83
N LYS A 246 -3.62 18.31 0.62
CA LYS A 246 -4.68 18.27 -0.40
C LYS A 246 -4.99 16.82 -0.81
N VAL A 247 -3.96 16.00 -1.04
CA VAL A 247 -4.11 14.58 -1.38
C VAL A 247 -4.80 13.83 -0.24
N ALA A 248 -4.33 14.00 0.99
CA ALA A 248 -4.92 13.35 2.15
C ALA A 248 -6.40 13.72 2.33
N GLY A 249 -6.75 14.98 2.12
CA GLY A 249 -8.13 15.45 2.14
C GLY A 249 -8.99 14.85 1.02
N ALA A 250 -8.50 14.84 -0.22
CA ALA A 250 -9.19 14.28 -1.38
C ALA A 250 -9.47 12.78 -1.22
N LEU A 251 -8.54 12.05 -0.64
CA LEU A 251 -8.64 10.60 -0.38
C LEU A 251 -9.25 10.27 0.98
N ARG A 252 -9.60 11.26 1.80
CA ARG A 252 -10.15 11.08 3.15
C ARG A 252 -9.27 10.23 4.06
N LEU A 253 -7.96 10.43 3.96
CA LEU A 253 -6.98 9.73 4.79
C LEU A 253 -7.04 10.21 6.24
N GLY A 254 -6.71 9.32 7.18
CA GLY A 254 -6.97 9.51 8.60
C GLY A 254 -5.75 9.92 9.42
N THR A 255 -5.69 9.39 10.64
CA THR A 255 -4.77 9.84 11.72
C THR A 255 -3.32 9.90 11.30
N TYR A 256 -2.87 8.94 10.50
CA TYR A 256 -1.58 9.01 9.83
C TYR A 256 -1.66 8.41 8.42
N CYS A 257 -0.87 8.88 7.51
CA CYS A 257 -0.74 8.39 6.14
C CYS A 257 0.57 8.92 5.52
#